data_29ee7917a99f558f925210bc50205b77
#
_entry.id   29ee7917a99f558f925210bc50205b77
#
_cell.length_a   1.000
_cell.length_b   1.000
_cell.length_c   1.000
_cell.angle_alpha   90.00
_cell.angle_beta   90.00
_cell.angle_gamma   90.00
#
_symmetry.space_group_name_H-M   'P 1'
#
loop_
_entity.id
_entity.type
_entity.pdbx_description
1 polymer ?
#
loop_
_entity_poly.entity_id
_entity_poly.type
_entity_poly.pdbx_seq_one_letter_code
_entity_poly.pdbx_strand_id
1 'polypeptide(L)'
;LTKRKQELLVSESFPECVILRPTLMFGWFDRKHLGWLANFMIKFPFFPIPGKGDFVRQPLFVGDFSSIIISCIIDESISGKYNISGLEKIKYLRLMKMLKEIKSSRIVFVHLPIPIFAFLLKIWALISKNPAFTTSQLYSLIAGDEFQIIDWPNIFNVKSTPFKEALEITHNNKRYSKINIPF
;
A
#
# COMPACT_ATOMS: atom_id res chain seq x y z
N LEU A 1 -21.66 4.56 -8.89
CA LEU A 1 -21.30 3.36 -9.66
C LEU A 1 -20.16 2.61 -8.96
N THR A 2 -20.29 1.28 -8.78
CA THR A 2 -19.18 0.44 -8.28
C THR A 2 -18.07 0.36 -9.33
N LYS A 3 -16.81 0.20 -8.90
CA LYS A 3 -15.67 0.06 -9.84
C LYS A 3 -15.88 -1.05 -10.87
N ARG A 4 -16.47 -2.19 -10.44
CA ARG A 4 -16.81 -3.30 -11.36
C ARG A 4 -17.77 -2.86 -12.48
N LYS A 5 -18.76 -2.04 -12.18
CA LYS A 5 -19.71 -1.53 -13.16
C LYS A 5 -19.05 -0.55 -14.13
N GLN A 6 -18.10 0.27 -13.63
CA GLN A 6 -17.29 1.16 -14.46
C GLN A 6 -16.40 0.36 -15.44
N GLU A 7 -15.74 -0.68 -14.96
CA GLU A 7 -14.91 -1.54 -15.80
C GLU A 7 -15.71 -2.24 -16.90
N LEU A 8 -16.92 -2.72 -16.59
CA LEU A 8 -17.79 -3.33 -17.60
C LEU A 8 -18.13 -2.33 -18.70
N LEU A 9 -18.60 -1.14 -18.33
CA LEU A 9 -18.94 -0.09 -19.30
C LEU A 9 -17.75 0.30 -20.17
N VAL A 10 -16.55 0.46 -19.56
CA VAL A 10 -15.34 0.79 -20.32
C VAL A 10 -14.96 -0.33 -21.27
N SER A 11 -15.00 -1.62 -20.82
CA SER A 11 -14.68 -2.76 -21.67
C SER A 11 -15.65 -2.95 -22.84
N GLU A 12 -16.94 -2.63 -22.65
CA GLU A 12 -17.96 -2.69 -23.70
C GLU A 12 -17.78 -1.57 -24.72
N SER A 13 -17.42 -0.36 -24.25
CA SER A 13 -17.24 0.80 -25.12
C SER A 13 -15.90 0.81 -25.86
N PHE A 14 -14.87 0.26 -25.25
CA PHE A 14 -13.49 0.24 -25.76
C PHE A 14 -12.87 -1.16 -25.57
N PRO A 15 -13.12 -2.12 -26.47
CA PRO A 15 -12.64 -3.51 -26.32
C PRO A 15 -11.11 -3.65 -26.22
N GLU A 16 -10.37 -2.75 -26.89
CA GLU A 16 -8.90 -2.73 -26.91
C GLU A 16 -8.27 -1.96 -25.73
N CYS A 17 -9.09 -1.51 -24.77
CA CYS A 17 -8.55 -0.73 -23.66
C CYS A 17 -7.72 -1.60 -22.69
N VAL A 18 -6.75 -0.96 -22.03
CA VAL A 18 -6.00 -1.54 -20.92
C VAL A 18 -6.68 -1.20 -19.60
N ILE A 19 -6.99 -2.20 -18.79
CA ILE A 19 -7.52 -2.04 -17.43
C ILE A 19 -6.50 -2.54 -16.44
N LEU A 20 -5.88 -1.62 -15.70
CA LEU A 20 -4.93 -1.92 -14.65
C LEU A 20 -5.62 -1.91 -13.29
N ARG A 21 -5.51 -2.99 -12.52
CA ARG A 21 -6.04 -3.12 -11.16
C ARG A 21 -4.90 -3.22 -10.16
N PRO A 22 -4.39 -2.09 -9.66
CA PRO A 22 -3.31 -2.11 -8.68
C PRO A 22 -3.80 -2.59 -7.32
N THR A 23 -2.92 -3.27 -6.58
CA THR A 23 -3.09 -3.59 -5.16
C THR A 23 -2.78 -2.36 -4.29
N LEU A 24 -2.48 -2.55 -2.99
CA LEU A 24 -2.06 -1.46 -2.11
C LEU A 24 -0.80 -0.77 -2.65
N MET A 25 -0.96 0.45 -3.14
CA MET A 25 0.16 1.27 -3.60
C MET A 25 0.79 2.06 -2.47
N PHE A 26 2.11 2.26 -2.55
CA PHE A 26 2.87 3.15 -1.68
C PHE A 26 3.89 3.95 -2.52
N GLY A 27 4.39 5.02 -1.96
CA GLY A 27 5.40 5.85 -2.62
C GLY A 27 5.24 7.32 -2.24
N TRP A 28 5.68 8.20 -3.13
CA TRP A 28 5.57 9.64 -2.92
C TRP A 28 4.11 10.07 -2.75
N PHE A 29 3.89 11.00 -1.82
CA PHE A 29 2.57 11.57 -1.53
C PHE A 29 1.53 10.59 -0.94
N ASP A 30 1.97 9.40 -0.49
CA ASP A 30 1.09 8.49 0.23
C ASP A 30 0.74 9.07 1.61
N ARG A 31 -0.51 9.49 1.75
CA ARG A 31 -1.03 10.08 2.99
C ARG A 31 -1.77 9.11 3.88
N LYS A 32 -2.21 7.97 3.33
CA LYS A 32 -3.19 7.09 3.99
C LYS A 32 -2.61 5.75 4.44
N HIS A 33 -1.57 5.27 3.77
CA HIS A 33 -1.03 3.93 4.00
C HIS A 33 0.34 3.97 4.68
N LEU A 34 1.39 3.58 3.97
CA LEU A 34 2.74 3.56 4.55
C LEU A 34 3.27 4.95 4.89
N GLY A 35 2.87 5.97 4.15
CA GLY A 35 3.24 7.35 4.45
C GLY A 35 2.65 7.84 5.77
N TRP A 36 1.37 7.53 6.05
CA TRP A 36 0.75 7.83 7.34
C TRP A 36 1.44 7.06 8.48
N LEU A 37 1.70 5.77 8.29
CA LEU A 37 2.40 4.93 9.27
C LEU A 37 3.81 5.46 9.57
N ALA A 38 4.54 5.89 8.54
CA ALA A 38 5.86 6.50 8.70
C ALA A 38 5.81 7.77 9.55
N ASN A 39 4.83 8.64 9.31
CA ASN A 39 4.63 9.86 10.08
C ASN A 39 4.19 9.56 11.53
N PHE A 40 3.36 8.55 11.72
CA PHE A 40 2.97 8.09 13.06
C PHE A 40 4.20 7.62 13.87
N MET A 41 5.08 6.84 13.26
CA MET A 41 6.28 6.28 13.90
C MET A 41 7.27 7.34 14.37
N ILE A 42 7.26 8.55 13.80
CA ILE A 42 8.10 9.66 14.26
C ILE A 42 7.47 10.39 15.44
N LYS A 43 6.13 10.45 15.48
CA LYS A 43 5.40 11.28 16.45
C LYS A 43 5.10 10.55 17.77
N PHE A 44 4.99 9.23 17.75
CA PHE A 44 4.55 8.45 18.90
C PHE A 44 5.61 7.47 19.39
N PRO A 45 5.71 7.21 20.70
CA PRO A 45 6.71 6.31 21.26
C PRO A 45 6.34 4.84 21.11
N PHE A 46 5.05 4.50 20.92
CA PHE A 46 4.56 3.14 20.83
C PHE A 46 3.71 2.94 19.58
N PHE A 47 3.82 1.76 18.98
CA PHE A 47 3.01 1.35 17.84
C PHE A 47 2.36 -0.02 18.11
N PRO A 48 1.03 -0.12 18.10
CA PRO A 48 0.35 -1.38 18.31
C PRO A 48 0.43 -2.26 17.07
N ILE A 49 0.90 -3.49 17.26
CA ILE A 49 0.91 -4.54 16.23
C ILE A 49 -0.23 -5.53 16.55
N PRO A 50 -1.19 -5.74 15.63
CA PRO A 50 -2.25 -6.72 15.82
C PRO A 50 -1.69 -8.14 15.83
N GLY A 51 -1.91 -8.89 16.91
CA GLY A 51 -1.43 -10.24 17.07
C GLY A 51 0.09 -10.34 16.92
N LYS A 52 0.55 -11.31 16.13
CA LYS A 52 1.99 -11.50 15.83
C LYS A 52 2.49 -10.62 14.70
N GLY A 53 1.59 -9.99 13.91
CA GLY A 53 1.95 -9.21 12.73
C GLY A 53 2.53 -10.04 11.59
N ASP A 54 2.15 -11.32 11.49
CA ASP A 54 2.66 -12.29 10.52
C ASP A 54 1.84 -12.39 9.22
N PHE A 55 0.75 -11.62 9.13
CA PHE A 55 -0.03 -11.52 7.90
C PHE A 55 0.76 -10.86 6.77
N VAL A 56 0.54 -11.38 5.56
CA VAL A 56 1.29 -11.00 4.36
C VAL A 56 0.72 -9.72 3.73
N ARG A 57 1.62 -8.88 3.20
CA ARG A 57 1.30 -7.72 2.38
C ARG A 57 2.10 -7.79 1.09
N GLN A 58 1.49 -7.32 -0.02
CA GLN A 58 2.13 -7.18 -1.33
C GLN A 58 2.02 -5.74 -1.81
N PRO A 59 2.75 -4.80 -1.19
CA PRO A 59 2.67 -3.39 -1.56
C PRO A 59 3.32 -3.15 -2.92
N LEU A 60 2.64 -2.40 -3.79
CA LEU A 60 3.11 -2.01 -5.11
C LEU A 60 3.71 -0.60 -5.06
N PHE A 61 4.93 -0.44 -5.56
CA PHE A 61 5.56 0.87 -5.64
C PHE A 61 4.92 1.74 -6.72
N VAL A 62 4.57 2.97 -6.39
CA VAL A 62 3.92 3.91 -7.33
C VAL A 62 4.81 4.24 -8.52
N GLY A 63 6.14 4.24 -8.37
CA GLY A 63 7.07 4.46 -9.47
C GLY A 63 6.99 3.36 -10.52
N ASP A 64 6.95 2.10 -10.08
CA ASP A 64 6.80 0.96 -11.00
C ASP A 64 5.44 1.00 -11.70
N PHE A 65 4.37 1.28 -10.95
CA PHE A 65 3.03 1.41 -11.54
C PHE A 65 2.93 2.55 -12.55
N SER A 66 3.58 3.69 -12.30
CA SER A 66 3.67 4.78 -13.26
C SER A 66 4.41 4.37 -14.53
N SER A 67 5.48 3.59 -14.40
CA SER A 67 6.22 3.05 -15.55
C SER A 67 5.38 2.07 -16.38
N ILE A 68 4.55 1.25 -15.73
CA ILE A 68 3.58 0.37 -16.40
C ILE A 68 2.57 1.20 -17.20
N ILE A 69 2.03 2.28 -16.62
CA ILE A 69 1.10 3.16 -17.34
C ILE A 69 1.76 3.78 -18.57
N ILE A 70 3.00 4.24 -18.43
CA ILE A 70 3.76 4.82 -19.56
C ILE A 70 3.99 3.76 -20.64
N SER A 71 4.35 2.53 -20.28
CA SER A 71 4.50 1.43 -21.23
C SER A 71 3.21 1.16 -21.99
N CYS A 72 2.06 1.11 -21.32
CA CYS A 72 0.75 0.94 -21.97
C CYS A 72 0.38 2.10 -22.92
N ILE A 73 0.91 3.31 -22.69
CA ILE A 73 0.67 4.45 -23.59
C ILE A 73 1.56 4.39 -24.83
N ILE A 74 2.80 3.88 -24.68
CA ILE A 74 3.78 3.83 -25.77
C ILE A 74 3.55 2.60 -26.66
N ASP A 75 3.18 1.47 -26.06
CA ASP A 75 2.98 0.20 -26.77
C ASP A 75 1.47 -0.07 -26.93
N GLU A 76 0.97 0.29 -28.10
CA GLU A 76 -0.46 0.10 -28.46
C GLU A 76 -0.84 -1.38 -28.65
N SER A 77 0.12 -2.31 -28.65
CA SER A 77 -0.17 -3.75 -28.71
C SER A 77 -0.63 -4.32 -27.37
N ILE A 78 -0.43 -3.60 -26.27
CA ILE A 78 -0.84 -4.01 -24.93
C ILE A 78 -2.34 -3.74 -24.78
N SER A 79 -3.12 -4.79 -24.54
CA SER A 79 -4.57 -4.69 -24.31
C SER A 79 -5.02 -5.67 -23.23
N GLY A 80 -6.21 -5.46 -22.65
CA GLY A 80 -6.81 -6.38 -21.70
C GLY A 80 -6.77 -5.95 -20.24
N LYS A 81 -6.93 -6.91 -19.32
CA LYS A 81 -7.13 -6.65 -17.88
C LYS A 81 -6.01 -7.27 -17.07
N TYR A 82 -5.32 -6.46 -16.29
CA TYR A 82 -4.15 -6.87 -15.51
C TYR A 82 -4.31 -6.54 -14.03
N ASN A 83 -4.16 -7.54 -13.17
CA ASN A 83 -4.07 -7.33 -11.73
C ASN A 83 -2.60 -7.11 -11.37
N ILE A 84 -2.24 -5.89 -10.98
CA ILE A 84 -0.86 -5.50 -10.72
C ILE A 84 -0.63 -5.50 -9.21
N SER A 85 0.23 -6.38 -8.73
CA SER A 85 0.65 -6.45 -7.32
C SER A 85 2.15 -6.22 -7.17
N GLY A 86 2.58 -5.85 -5.97
CA GLY A 86 4.00 -5.94 -5.64
C GLY A 86 4.51 -7.37 -5.81
N LEU A 87 5.74 -7.55 -6.27
CA LEU A 87 6.32 -8.88 -6.49
C LEU A 87 6.74 -9.55 -5.17
N GLU A 88 7.02 -8.75 -4.14
CA GLU A 88 7.46 -9.26 -2.85
C GLU A 88 6.30 -9.47 -1.89
N LYS A 89 6.24 -10.67 -1.30
CA LYS A 89 5.34 -11.01 -0.19
C LYS A 89 6.06 -10.71 1.12
N ILE A 90 5.59 -9.72 1.88
CA ILE A 90 6.26 -9.21 3.07
C ILE A 90 5.35 -9.35 4.29
N LYS A 91 5.85 -9.93 5.38
CA LYS A 91 5.13 -9.96 6.65
C LYS A 91 5.00 -8.54 7.22
N TYR A 92 3.82 -8.19 7.71
CA TYR A 92 3.51 -6.85 8.21
C TYR A 92 4.53 -6.34 9.25
N LEU A 93 4.89 -7.19 10.23
CA LEU A 93 5.88 -6.82 11.23
C LEU A 93 7.25 -6.50 10.60
N ARG A 94 7.68 -7.27 9.56
CA ARG A 94 8.92 -6.99 8.83
C ARG A 94 8.84 -5.65 8.09
N LEU A 95 7.72 -5.39 7.43
CA LEU A 95 7.46 -4.12 6.77
C LEU A 95 7.54 -2.95 7.76
N MET A 96 6.92 -3.08 8.95
CA MET A 96 7.00 -2.06 10.00
C MET A 96 8.42 -1.84 10.52
N LYS A 97 9.21 -2.91 10.67
CA LYS A 97 10.63 -2.80 11.07
C LYS A 97 11.45 -2.04 10.02
N MET A 98 11.29 -2.36 8.74
CA MET A 98 11.99 -1.65 7.65
C MET A 98 11.62 -0.17 7.63
N LEU A 99 10.33 0.16 7.80
CA LEU A 99 9.87 1.55 7.86
C LEU A 99 10.46 2.30 9.07
N LYS A 100 10.50 1.65 10.24
CA LYS A 100 11.16 2.18 11.45
C LYS A 100 12.64 2.48 11.21
N GLU A 101 13.37 1.57 10.57
CA GLU A 101 14.80 1.74 10.25
C GLU A 101 15.02 2.93 9.33
N ILE A 102 14.29 3.03 8.22
CA ILE A 102 14.41 4.12 7.25
C ILE A 102 14.09 5.48 7.88
N LYS A 103 13.12 5.53 8.79
CA LYS A 103 12.77 6.76 9.52
C LYS A 103 13.65 7.03 10.73
N SER A 104 14.61 6.16 11.03
CA SER A 104 15.43 6.24 12.26
C SER A 104 14.58 6.45 13.52
N SER A 105 13.39 5.85 13.54
CA SER A 105 12.43 6.01 14.62
C SER A 105 12.79 5.16 15.83
N ARG A 106 12.56 5.70 17.04
CA ARG A 106 12.75 5.00 18.32
C ARG A 106 11.48 4.29 18.81
N ILE A 107 10.44 4.24 18.00
CA ILE A 107 9.15 3.64 18.35
C ILE A 107 9.30 2.18 18.83
N VAL A 108 8.55 1.82 19.85
CA VAL A 108 8.49 0.44 20.38
C VAL A 108 7.22 -0.24 19.84
N PHE A 109 7.36 -1.43 19.27
CA PHE A 109 6.24 -2.23 18.83
C PHE A 109 5.63 -2.98 20.00
N VAL A 110 4.32 -2.79 20.22
CA VAL A 110 3.55 -3.46 21.27
C VAL A 110 2.57 -4.43 20.61
N HIS A 111 2.76 -5.73 20.85
CA HIS A 111 1.87 -6.75 20.33
C HIS A 111 0.57 -6.80 21.13
N LEU A 112 -0.56 -6.56 20.48
CA LEU A 112 -1.87 -6.62 21.09
C LEU A 112 -2.68 -7.79 20.52
N PRO A 113 -3.29 -8.63 21.37
CA PRO A 113 -4.27 -9.60 20.89
C PRO A 113 -5.35 -8.95 20.07
N ILE A 114 -5.71 -9.57 18.93
CA ILE A 114 -6.65 -9.00 17.95
C ILE A 114 -7.98 -8.56 18.60
N PRO A 115 -8.62 -9.37 19.50
CA PRO A 115 -9.86 -8.94 20.13
C PRO A 115 -9.70 -7.68 20.98
N ILE A 116 -8.57 -7.56 21.71
CA ILE A 116 -8.28 -6.37 22.54
C ILE A 116 -8.07 -5.17 21.64
N PHE A 117 -7.33 -5.32 20.54
CA PHE A 117 -7.11 -4.22 19.61
C PHE A 117 -8.43 -3.76 18.96
N ALA A 118 -9.28 -4.70 18.53
CA ALA A 118 -10.59 -4.39 17.97
C ALA A 118 -11.50 -3.67 18.99
N PHE A 119 -11.46 -4.08 20.27
CA PHE A 119 -12.21 -3.42 21.34
C PHE A 119 -11.75 -1.99 21.57
N LEU A 120 -10.44 -1.74 21.64
CA LEU A 120 -9.88 -0.40 21.78
C LEU A 120 -10.26 0.51 20.59
N LEU A 121 -10.27 -0.02 19.35
CA LEU A 121 -10.71 0.73 18.18
C LEU A 121 -12.21 1.09 18.24
N LYS A 122 -13.06 0.22 18.78
CA LYS A 122 -14.50 0.52 18.99
C LYS A 122 -14.67 1.66 20.00
N ILE A 123 -13.93 1.62 21.12
CA ILE A 123 -13.96 2.72 22.10
C ILE A 123 -13.48 4.02 21.45
N TRP A 124 -12.38 3.99 20.71
CA TRP A 124 -11.89 5.18 20.01
C TRP A 124 -12.91 5.73 19.02
N ALA A 125 -13.61 4.87 18.28
CA ALA A 125 -14.64 5.30 17.33
C ALA A 125 -15.83 6.00 18.00
N LEU A 126 -16.10 5.74 19.29
CA LEU A 126 -17.13 6.46 20.06
C LEU A 126 -16.70 7.88 20.43
N ILE A 127 -15.40 8.10 20.60
CA ILE A 127 -14.84 9.39 21.06
C ILE A 127 -14.42 10.25 19.85
N SER A 128 -13.95 9.63 18.77
CA SER A 128 -13.43 10.32 17.59
C SER A 128 -14.46 10.37 16.47
N LYS A 129 -14.83 11.57 16.01
CA LYS A 129 -15.71 11.75 14.84
C LYS A 129 -15.12 11.19 13.54
N ASN A 130 -13.77 11.19 13.42
CA ASN A 130 -13.04 10.67 12.25
C ASN A 130 -11.88 9.79 12.72
N PRO A 131 -12.12 8.52 13.09
CA PRO A 131 -11.06 7.64 13.56
C PRO A 131 -10.09 7.35 12.43
N ALA A 132 -8.78 7.56 12.67
CA ALA A 132 -7.72 7.35 11.70
C ALA A 132 -7.60 5.86 11.28
N PHE A 133 -8.06 4.94 12.12
CA PHE A 133 -8.07 3.50 11.86
C PHE A 133 -9.32 2.86 12.45
N THR A 134 -10.02 2.06 11.66
CA THR A 134 -11.28 1.44 12.03
C THR A 134 -11.16 -0.07 12.24
N THR A 135 -12.14 -0.68 12.92
CA THR A 135 -12.20 -2.15 13.07
C THR A 135 -12.31 -2.88 11.73
N SER A 136 -13.02 -2.32 10.75
CA SER A 136 -13.10 -2.87 9.38
C SER A 136 -11.71 -2.89 8.71
N GLN A 137 -10.94 -1.81 8.85
CA GLN A 137 -9.56 -1.74 8.35
C GLN A 137 -8.62 -2.70 9.08
N LEU A 138 -8.83 -2.93 10.39
CA LEU A 138 -8.09 -3.94 11.14
C LEU A 138 -8.32 -5.34 10.57
N TYR A 139 -9.57 -5.73 10.34
CA TYR A 139 -9.88 -7.04 9.78
C TYR A 139 -9.37 -7.19 8.34
N SER A 140 -9.47 -6.15 7.52
CA SER A 140 -8.87 -6.14 6.18
C SER A 140 -7.34 -6.26 6.22
N LEU A 141 -6.69 -5.63 7.21
CA LEU A 141 -5.25 -5.74 7.42
C LEU A 141 -4.85 -7.17 7.80
N ILE A 142 -5.60 -7.82 8.71
CA ILE A 142 -5.32 -9.18 9.19
C ILE A 142 -5.60 -10.23 8.11
N ALA A 143 -6.63 -10.03 7.28
CA ALA A 143 -6.91 -10.91 6.15
C ALA A 143 -5.71 -11.02 5.19
N GLY A 144 -4.86 -10.01 5.21
CA GLY A 144 -3.66 -9.96 4.37
C GLY A 144 -3.99 -9.61 2.92
N ASP A 145 -2.91 -9.42 2.17
CA ASP A 145 -2.97 -9.23 0.71
C ASP A 145 -2.08 -10.29 0.07
N GLU A 146 -2.67 -11.40 -0.27
CA GLU A 146 -1.99 -12.46 -1.01
C GLU A 146 -2.64 -12.59 -2.39
N PHE A 147 -2.03 -11.94 -3.37
CA PHE A 147 -2.51 -11.94 -4.75
C PHE A 147 -1.66 -12.84 -5.63
N GLN A 148 -2.27 -13.36 -6.70
CA GLN A 148 -1.53 -14.00 -7.75
C GLN A 148 -0.61 -12.98 -8.41
N ILE A 149 0.69 -13.30 -8.45
CA ILE A 149 1.69 -12.46 -9.11
C ILE A 149 1.68 -12.82 -10.60
N ILE A 150 1.50 -11.79 -11.44
CA ILE A 150 1.76 -11.88 -12.88
C ILE A 150 3.16 -11.34 -13.16
N ASP A 151 3.79 -11.80 -14.22
CA ASP A 151 5.11 -11.33 -14.63
C ASP A 151 5.02 -9.99 -15.36
N TRP A 152 4.51 -8.98 -14.66
CA TRP A 152 4.34 -7.64 -15.21
C TRP A 152 5.66 -6.97 -15.63
N PRO A 153 6.85 -7.26 -15.05
CA PRO A 153 8.10 -6.73 -15.57
C PRO A 153 8.32 -7.10 -17.03
N ASN A 154 8.12 -8.36 -17.39
CA ASN A 154 8.26 -8.82 -18.76
C ASN A 154 7.08 -8.41 -19.65
N ILE A 155 5.84 -8.46 -19.14
CA ILE A 155 4.64 -8.07 -19.90
C ILE A 155 4.72 -6.61 -20.37
N PHE A 156 5.16 -5.71 -19.49
CA PHE A 156 5.19 -4.27 -19.78
C PHE A 156 6.61 -3.75 -20.08
N ASN A 157 7.61 -4.63 -20.15
CA ASN A 157 9.02 -4.27 -20.30
C ASN A 157 9.47 -3.18 -19.31
N VAL A 158 9.14 -3.37 -18.03
CA VAL A 158 9.41 -2.43 -16.94
C VAL A 158 10.25 -3.09 -15.86
N LYS A 159 11.27 -2.40 -15.38
CA LYS A 159 12.07 -2.89 -14.25
C LYS A 159 11.28 -2.77 -12.95
N SER A 160 11.23 -3.84 -12.15
CA SER A 160 10.69 -3.79 -10.80
C SER A 160 11.70 -3.23 -9.80
N THR A 161 11.23 -2.41 -8.88
CA THR A 161 12.05 -1.85 -7.80
C THR A 161 11.90 -2.72 -6.55
N PRO A 162 12.97 -3.26 -5.96
CA PRO A 162 12.91 -3.99 -4.71
C PRO A 162 12.25 -3.16 -3.60
N PHE A 163 11.43 -3.79 -2.77
CA PHE A 163 10.60 -3.07 -1.78
C PHE A 163 11.42 -2.16 -0.85
N LYS A 164 12.57 -2.64 -0.36
CA LYS A 164 13.46 -1.84 0.49
C LYS A 164 13.98 -0.60 -0.23
N GLU A 165 14.43 -0.75 -1.47
CA GLU A 165 14.90 0.34 -2.32
C GLU A 165 13.77 1.35 -2.57
N ALA A 166 12.57 0.87 -2.88
CA ALA A 166 11.39 1.72 -3.09
C ALA A 166 11.02 2.54 -1.84
N LEU A 167 11.14 1.96 -0.64
CA LEU A 167 10.98 2.68 0.62
C LEU A 167 12.06 3.76 0.81
N GLU A 168 13.31 3.45 0.52
CA GLU A 168 14.42 4.41 0.60
C GLU A 168 14.22 5.57 -0.37
N ILE A 169 13.87 5.27 -1.63
CA ILE A 169 13.53 6.27 -2.66
C ILE A 169 12.38 7.16 -2.17
N THR A 170 11.33 6.56 -1.61
CA THR A 170 10.14 7.29 -1.13
C THR A 170 10.47 8.26 0.00
N HIS A 171 11.25 7.81 0.98
CA HIS A 171 11.43 8.56 2.23
C HIS A 171 12.69 9.42 2.27
N ASN A 172 13.72 9.11 1.46
CA ASN A 172 14.99 9.85 1.40
C ASN A 172 15.08 10.80 0.21
N ASN A 173 14.10 10.84 -0.67
CA ASN A 173 14.05 11.76 -1.79
C ASN A 173 13.99 13.21 -1.29
N LYS A 174 15.06 14.01 -1.58
CA LYS A 174 15.18 15.38 -1.09
C LYS A 174 14.08 16.33 -1.59
N ARG A 175 13.51 16.04 -2.77
CA ARG A 175 12.46 16.85 -3.37
C ARG A 175 11.09 16.52 -2.81
N TYR A 176 10.71 15.22 -2.77
CA TYR A 176 9.35 14.79 -2.46
C TYR A 176 9.11 14.46 -0.99
N SER A 177 10.15 14.04 -0.24
CA SER A 177 10.02 13.71 1.18
C SER A 177 9.66 14.90 2.08
N LYS A 178 9.91 16.13 1.61
CA LYS A 178 9.61 17.38 2.34
C LYS A 178 8.23 17.96 1.99
N ILE A 179 7.58 17.46 0.94
CA ILE A 179 6.28 17.97 0.54
C ILE A 179 5.22 17.41 1.48
N ASN A 180 4.70 18.26 2.34
CA ASN A 180 3.57 17.96 3.19
C ASN A 180 2.29 18.42 2.48
N ILE A 181 1.53 17.49 1.96
CA ILE A 181 0.25 17.79 1.33
C ILE A 181 -0.81 17.71 2.46
N PRO A 182 -1.46 18.81 2.86
CA PRO A 182 -2.50 18.79 3.88
C PRO A 182 -3.67 17.90 3.44
N PHE A 183 -4.34 17.29 4.41
CA PHE A 183 -5.57 16.52 4.17
C PHE A 183 -6.75 17.46 3.93
#